data_0bd5d39c9a19b9f261be86b0acb47c43
#
_entry.id   0bd5d39c9a19b9f261be86b0acb47c43
#
_cell.length_a   1.000
_cell.length_b   1.000
_cell.length_c   1.000
_cell.angle_alpha   90.00
_cell.angle_beta   90.00
_cell.angle_gamma   90.00
#
_symmetry.space_group_name_H-M   'P 1'
#
loop_
_entity.id
_entity.type
_entity.pdbx_description
1 polymer ?
#
loop_
_entity_poly.entity_id
_entity_poly.type
_entity_poly.pdbx_seq_one_letter_code
_entity_poly.pdbx_strand_id
1 'polypeptide(L)'
;CLSLEKLVEVAKVQSTEASNAIEGIVTTNTRIRQLVEEKTSPKNRDEQEIAGYRDVLSIIHEDFDVIPITQNYILQLHKILYSHMNNPAAGKTKAVQNHISATYLDGHTEILFTPLAPYETPEALDRLCAEYNRVIGNGEVEPLITIAVLSNTCSVPSSLLTRILKNVSR
;
A
#
# COMPACT_ATOMS: atom_id res chain seq x y z
N CYS A 1 31.80 5.64 7.21
CA CYS A 1 30.41 5.59 7.66
C CYS A 1 29.52 5.98 6.50
N LEU A 2 28.65 5.10 6.08
CA LEU A 2 27.54 5.49 5.22
C LEU A 2 26.72 6.52 5.99
N SER A 3 26.41 7.66 5.37
CA SER A 3 25.50 8.63 5.99
C SER A 3 24.12 8.02 6.14
N LEU A 4 23.35 8.46 7.14
CA LEU A 4 21.97 8.00 7.37
C LEU A 4 21.11 8.16 6.09
N GLU A 5 21.32 9.23 5.35
CA GLU A 5 20.67 9.50 4.06
C GLU A 5 20.89 8.39 3.03
N LYS A 6 22.13 7.88 2.90
CA LYS A 6 22.42 6.75 2.00
C LYS A 6 21.74 5.45 2.43
N LEU A 7 21.61 5.23 3.73
CA LEU A 7 20.86 4.07 4.25
C LEU A 7 19.37 4.17 3.92
N VAL A 8 18.78 5.35 4.01
CA VAL A 8 17.38 5.61 3.63
C VAL A 8 17.17 5.35 2.13
N GLU A 9 18.06 5.83 1.27
CA GLU A 9 17.97 5.58 -0.18
C GLU A 9 18.07 4.07 -0.51
N VAL A 10 19.01 3.36 0.10
CA VAL A 10 19.10 1.90 -0.05
C VAL A 10 17.84 1.20 0.43
N ALA A 11 17.30 1.62 1.56
CA ALA A 11 16.06 1.06 2.11
C ALA A 11 14.86 1.30 1.19
N LYS A 12 14.75 2.49 0.58
CA LYS A 12 13.70 2.81 -0.42
C LYS A 12 13.78 1.86 -1.62
N VAL A 13 14.96 1.64 -2.17
CA VAL A 13 15.17 0.72 -3.31
C VAL A 13 14.77 -0.71 -2.93
N GLN A 14 15.29 -1.23 -1.81
CA GLN A 14 15.02 -2.60 -1.36
C GLN A 14 13.54 -2.81 -1.01
N SER A 15 12.91 -1.84 -0.35
CA SER A 15 11.48 -1.89 -0.03
C SER A 15 10.62 -1.89 -1.29
N THR A 16 10.99 -1.07 -2.28
CA THR A 16 10.29 -1.01 -3.56
C THR A 16 10.42 -2.33 -4.30
N GLU A 17 11.62 -2.90 -4.37
CA GLU A 17 11.89 -4.20 -5.02
C GLU A 17 11.08 -5.31 -4.36
N ALA A 18 11.21 -5.48 -3.05
CA ALA A 18 10.56 -6.56 -2.30
C ALA A 18 9.02 -6.45 -2.36
N SER A 19 8.46 -5.25 -2.20
CA SER A 19 7.02 -5.04 -2.21
C SER A 19 6.41 -5.28 -3.59
N ASN A 20 7.09 -4.86 -4.66
CA ASN A 20 6.59 -5.10 -6.01
C ASN A 20 6.73 -6.57 -6.42
N ALA A 21 7.81 -7.26 -6.01
CA ALA A 21 7.98 -8.69 -6.26
C ALA A 21 6.87 -9.55 -5.62
N ILE A 22 6.40 -9.19 -4.42
CA ILE A 22 5.25 -9.86 -3.77
C ILE A 22 3.98 -9.76 -4.60
N GLU A 23 3.78 -8.65 -5.30
CA GLU A 23 2.62 -8.43 -6.19
C GLU A 23 2.82 -9.00 -7.60
N GLY A 24 3.92 -9.71 -7.84
CA GLY A 24 4.24 -10.26 -9.16
C GLY A 24 4.77 -9.23 -10.17
N ILE A 25 5.05 -8.02 -9.72
CA ILE A 25 5.63 -6.95 -10.54
C ILE A 25 7.14 -7.14 -10.54
N VAL A 26 7.68 -7.59 -11.66
CA VAL A 26 9.11 -7.93 -11.78
C VAL A 26 9.77 -7.09 -12.87
N THR A 27 10.86 -6.43 -12.51
CA THR A 27 11.77 -5.78 -13.44
C THR A 27 13.21 -5.99 -12.98
N THR A 28 14.19 -5.55 -13.77
CA THR A 28 15.60 -5.71 -13.40
C THR A 28 15.98 -4.77 -12.26
N ASN A 29 16.89 -5.21 -11.37
CA ASN A 29 17.38 -4.39 -10.25
C ASN A 29 17.99 -3.07 -10.72
N THR A 30 18.67 -3.07 -11.88
CA THR A 30 19.18 -1.85 -12.51
C THR A 30 18.03 -0.89 -12.86
N ARG A 31 16.93 -1.42 -13.37
CA ARG A 31 15.77 -0.59 -13.75
C ARG A 31 15.03 -0.07 -12.54
N ILE A 32 14.91 -0.85 -11.47
CA ILE A 32 14.35 -0.38 -10.20
C ILE A 32 15.15 0.81 -9.66
N ARG A 33 16.49 0.71 -9.64
CA ARG A 33 17.34 1.82 -9.21
C ARG A 33 17.13 3.07 -10.06
N GLN A 34 17.09 2.93 -11.38
CA GLN A 34 16.81 4.05 -12.26
C GLN A 34 15.47 4.71 -12.00
N LEU A 35 14.43 3.94 -11.70
CA LEU A 35 13.11 4.47 -11.38
C LEU A 35 13.06 5.13 -10.00
N VAL A 36 13.78 4.59 -9.01
CA VAL A 36 13.74 5.07 -7.62
C VAL A 36 14.74 6.21 -7.40
N GLU A 37 16.00 6.03 -7.76
CA GLU A 37 17.08 7.01 -7.51
C GLU A 37 17.12 8.11 -8.57
N GLU A 38 17.08 7.73 -9.84
CA GLU A 38 17.24 8.66 -10.96
C GLU A 38 15.89 9.26 -11.42
N LYS A 39 14.77 8.78 -10.89
CA LYS A 39 13.40 9.22 -11.24
C LYS A 39 13.13 9.21 -12.75
N THR A 40 13.66 8.22 -13.46
CA THR A 40 13.41 8.07 -14.89
C THR A 40 11.95 7.79 -15.20
N SER A 41 11.49 8.19 -16.38
CA SER A 41 10.09 7.95 -16.78
C SER A 41 9.78 6.47 -16.94
N PRO A 42 8.63 5.99 -16.40
CA PRO A 42 8.20 4.62 -16.56
C PRO A 42 7.79 4.32 -18.00
N LYS A 43 8.13 3.11 -18.50
CA LYS A 43 7.90 2.69 -19.89
C LYS A 43 6.69 1.78 -20.07
N ASN A 44 6.30 1.06 -19.04
CA ASN A 44 5.19 0.11 -19.04
C ASN A 44 4.39 0.22 -17.76
N ARG A 45 3.31 -0.58 -17.65
CA ARG A 45 2.41 -0.56 -16.50
C ARG A 45 3.13 -0.91 -15.19
N ASP A 46 3.97 -1.95 -15.20
CA ASP A 46 4.70 -2.39 -14.02
C ASP A 46 5.63 -1.29 -13.49
N GLU A 47 6.34 -0.62 -14.39
CA GLU A 47 7.19 0.52 -14.04
C GLU A 47 6.39 1.73 -13.54
N GLN A 48 5.15 1.94 -14.03
CA GLN A 48 4.24 2.97 -13.53
C GLN A 48 3.83 2.69 -12.09
N GLU A 49 3.56 1.43 -11.75
CA GLU A 49 3.26 1.02 -10.36
C GLU A 49 4.49 1.20 -9.46
N ILE A 50 5.68 0.83 -9.92
CA ILE A 50 6.94 1.06 -9.19
C ILE A 50 7.17 2.55 -8.94
N ALA A 51 6.96 3.40 -9.95
CA ALA A 51 7.14 4.85 -9.82
C ALA A 51 6.14 5.45 -8.83
N GLY A 52 4.87 5.04 -8.89
CA GLY A 52 3.86 5.47 -7.92
C GLY A 52 4.17 5.02 -6.49
N TYR A 53 4.65 3.78 -6.31
CA TYR A 53 5.07 3.28 -5.01
C TYR A 53 6.26 4.07 -4.45
N ARG A 54 7.27 4.38 -5.27
CA ARG A 54 8.37 5.28 -4.92
C ARG A 54 7.88 6.61 -4.40
N ASP A 55 6.93 7.24 -5.11
CA ASP A 55 6.42 8.57 -4.74
C ASP A 55 5.69 8.54 -3.39
N VAL A 56 4.90 7.49 -3.13
CA VAL A 56 4.26 7.25 -1.82
C VAL A 56 5.31 7.04 -0.72
N LEU A 57 6.34 6.22 -0.97
CA LEU A 57 7.42 6.00 0.00
C LEU A 57 8.18 7.28 0.33
N SER A 58 8.44 8.14 -0.66
CA SER A 58 9.11 9.41 -0.43
C SER A 58 8.33 10.30 0.52
N ILE A 59 7.01 10.45 0.29
CA ILE A 59 6.13 11.21 1.18
C ILE A 59 6.13 10.64 2.61
N ILE A 60 6.00 9.31 2.73
CA ILE A 60 5.99 8.67 4.05
C ILE A 60 7.33 8.88 4.78
N HIS A 61 8.46 8.78 4.10
CA HIS A 61 9.78 8.97 4.73
C HIS A 61 10.08 10.44 5.07
N GLU A 62 9.53 11.37 4.33
CA GLU A 62 9.73 12.81 4.56
C GLU A 62 8.83 13.36 5.67
N ASP A 63 7.59 12.87 5.76
CA ASP A 63 6.53 13.45 6.59
C ASP A 63 5.90 12.47 7.59
N PHE A 64 6.52 11.33 7.90
CA PHE A 64 5.91 10.24 8.69
C PHE A 64 5.39 10.67 10.07
N ASP A 65 6.00 11.67 10.69
CA ASP A 65 5.66 12.19 12.01
C ASP A 65 4.44 13.12 12.02
N VAL A 66 4.06 13.65 10.85
CA VAL A 66 2.90 14.55 10.69
C VAL A 66 1.76 13.95 9.87
N ILE A 67 1.96 12.77 9.28
CA ILE A 67 0.94 12.08 8.49
C ILE A 67 -0.17 11.55 9.41
N PRO A 68 -1.41 12.07 9.32
CA PRO A 68 -2.51 11.53 10.11
C PRO A 68 -3.03 10.22 9.49
N ILE A 69 -3.27 9.22 10.32
CA ILE A 69 -3.95 7.99 9.86
C ILE A 69 -5.44 8.25 9.79
N THR A 70 -5.89 8.71 8.65
CA THR A 70 -7.29 9.00 8.33
C THR A 70 -7.67 8.42 6.97
N GLN A 71 -8.97 8.16 6.77
CA GLN A 71 -9.48 7.70 5.47
C GLN A 71 -9.04 8.61 4.33
N ASN A 72 -9.18 9.91 4.49
CA ASN A 72 -8.80 10.88 3.45
C ASN A 72 -7.32 10.78 3.08
N TYR A 73 -6.45 10.64 4.07
CA TYR A 73 -5.03 10.55 3.80
C TYR A 73 -4.66 9.23 3.11
N ILE A 74 -5.25 8.11 3.55
CA ILE A 74 -5.08 6.81 2.90
C ILE A 74 -5.52 6.88 1.43
N LEU A 75 -6.66 7.52 1.15
CA LEU A 75 -7.14 7.70 -0.22
C LEU A 75 -6.25 8.65 -1.04
N GLN A 76 -5.64 9.67 -0.42
CA GLN A 76 -4.64 10.51 -1.08
C GLN A 76 -3.39 9.71 -1.45
N LEU A 77 -2.85 8.91 -0.54
CA LEU A 77 -1.72 8.03 -0.85
C LEU A 77 -2.07 7.02 -1.95
N HIS A 78 -3.29 6.47 -1.93
CA HIS A 78 -3.80 5.62 -2.99
C HIS A 78 -3.87 6.35 -4.34
N LYS A 79 -4.27 7.62 -4.35
CA LYS A 79 -4.26 8.45 -5.57
C LYS A 79 -2.85 8.67 -6.10
N ILE A 80 -1.89 8.92 -5.22
CA ILE A 80 -0.48 9.11 -5.59
C ILE A 80 0.12 7.82 -6.14
N LEU A 81 -0.18 6.67 -5.53
CA LEU A 81 0.27 5.37 -6.00
C LEU A 81 -0.10 5.12 -7.49
N TYR A 82 -1.25 5.59 -7.92
CA TYR A 82 -1.72 5.46 -9.29
C TYR A 82 -1.53 6.73 -10.15
N SER A 83 -0.71 7.69 -9.69
CA SER A 83 -0.53 8.98 -10.39
C SER A 83 0.10 8.84 -11.79
N HIS A 84 0.92 7.79 -11.97
CA HIS A 84 1.55 7.48 -13.26
C HIS A 84 0.66 6.63 -14.18
N MET A 85 -0.54 6.27 -13.73
CA MET A 85 -1.48 5.40 -14.43
C MET A 85 -2.80 6.12 -14.65
N ASN A 86 -3.45 5.87 -15.77
CA ASN A 86 -4.82 6.34 -15.99
C ASN A 86 -5.83 5.39 -15.31
N ASN A 87 -5.91 5.45 -13.97
CA ASN A 87 -6.79 4.62 -13.18
C ASN A 87 -7.96 5.45 -12.58
N PRO A 88 -9.20 5.25 -13.06
CA PRO A 88 -10.36 6.02 -12.58
C PRO A 88 -10.74 5.71 -11.11
N ALA A 89 -10.26 4.61 -10.54
CA ALA A 89 -10.46 4.24 -9.15
C ALA A 89 -9.40 4.84 -8.20
N ALA A 90 -8.38 5.54 -8.73
CA ALA A 90 -7.34 6.16 -7.92
C ALA A 90 -7.92 7.14 -6.89
N GLY A 91 -7.57 6.96 -5.63
CA GLY A 91 -8.04 7.79 -4.53
C GLY A 91 -9.52 7.58 -4.13
N LYS A 92 -10.12 6.46 -4.52
CA LYS A 92 -11.50 6.13 -4.18
C LYS A 92 -11.60 4.76 -3.53
N THR A 93 -12.62 4.56 -2.72
CA THR A 93 -13.04 3.23 -2.27
C THR A 93 -13.64 2.46 -3.44
N LYS A 94 -13.70 1.14 -3.32
CA LYS A 94 -14.28 0.29 -4.38
C LYS A 94 -15.73 0.65 -4.65
N ALA A 95 -16.12 0.62 -5.92
CA ALA A 95 -17.50 0.84 -6.37
C ALA A 95 -18.21 -0.45 -6.78
N VAL A 96 -17.46 -1.55 -6.94
CA VAL A 96 -17.99 -2.84 -7.38
C VAL A 96 -17.63 -3.91 -6.35
N GLN A 97 -18.56 -4.85 -6.12
CA GLN A 97 -18.30 -6.00 -5.27
C GLN A 97 -17.25 -6.90 -5.91
N ASN A 98 -16.21 -7.21 -5.15
CA ASN A 98 -15.19 -8.18 -5.53
C ASN A 98 -15.32 -9.44 -4.66
N HIS A 99 -14.81 -10.56 -5.18
CA HIS A 99 -14.80 -11.86 -4.51
C HIS A 99 -13.38 -12.44 -4.62
N ILE A 100 -12.99 -13.19 -3.61
CA ILE A 100 -11.83 -14.07 -3.70
C ILE A 100 -12.37 -15.45 -4.05
N SER A 101 -11.96 -15.99 -5.19
CA SER A 101 -12.41 -17.28 -5.68
C SER A 101 -11.22 -18.18 -6.02
N ALA A 102 -11.43 -19.49 -5.89
CA ALA A 102 -10.53 -20.52 -6.39
C ALA A 102 -11.15 -21.14 -7.65
N THR A 103 -10.32 -21.34 -8.68
CA THR A 103 -10.69 -22.13 -9.86
C THR A 103 -9.91 -23.41 -9.81
N TYR A 104 -10.61 -24.52 -9.82
CA TYR A 104 -10.07 -25.87 -9.76
C TYR A 104 -9.73 -26.41 -11.17
N LEU A 105 -8.95 -27.50 -11.21
CA LEU A 105 -8.50 -28.10 -12.48
C LEU A 105 -9.66 -28.63 -13.38
N ASP A 106 -10.80 -28.92 -12.78
CA ASP A 106 -12.03 -29.34 -13.48
C ASP A 106 -12.82 -28.15 -14.06
N GLY A 107 -12.35 -26.91 -13.88
CA GLY A 107 -13.01 -25.70 -14.33
C GLY A 107 -14.08 -25.16 -13.36
N HIS A 108 -14.35 -25.86 -12.25
CA HIS A 108 -15.24 -25.37 -11.20
C HIS A 108 -14.63 -24.16 -10.50
N THR A 109 -15.45 -23.13 -10.26
CA THR A 109 -15.04 -21.92 -9.52
C THR A 109 -15.89 -21.78 -8.27
N GLU A 110 -15.23 -21.68 -7.11
CA GLU A 110 -15.85 -21.49 -5.81
C GLU A 110 -15.47 -20.13 -5.25
N ILE A 111 -16.44 -19.40 -4.67
CA ILE A 111 -16.16 -18.15 -3.95
C ILE A 111 -15.70 -18.53 -2.54
N LEU A 112 -14.43 -18.27 -2.25
CA LEU A 112 -13.83 -18.55 -0.94
C LEU A 112 -14.15 -17.46 0.08
N PHE A 113 -14.25 -16.20 -0.36
CA PHE A 113 -14.50 -15.08 0.52
C PHE A 113 -15.14 -13.92 -0.23
N THR A 114 -16.11 -13.29 0.41
CA THR A 114 -16.74 -12.05 -0.06
C THR A 114 -16.41 -10.92 0.91
N PRO A 115 -15.57 -9.94 0.51
CA PRO A 115 -15.27 -8.77 1.31
C PRO A 115 -16.49 -7.90 1.56
N LEU A 116 -16.36 -6.91 2.47
CA LEU A 116 -17.39 -5.90 2.73
C LEU A 116 -17.98 -5.34 1.45
N ALA A 117 -19.26 -5.02 1.47
CA ALA A 117 -19.92 -4.39 0.33
C ALA A 117 -19.32 -2.98 0.05
N PRO A 118 -19.40 -2.51 -1.20
CA PRO A 118 -18.86 -1.20 -1.56
C PRO A 118 -19.39 -0.05 -0.69
N TYR A 119 -20.67 -0.06 -0.37
CA TYR A 119 -21.30 0.98 0.45
C TYR A 119 -20.88 0.96 1.93
N GLU A 120 -20.41 -0.19 2.45
CA GLU A 120 -19.92 -0.36 3.81
C GLU A 120 -18.44 0.04 3.96
N THR A 121 -17.69 0.01 2.85
CA THR A 121 -16.23 0.19 2.86
C THR A 121 -15.79 1.54 3.43
N PRO A 122 -16.41 2.70 3.09
CA PRO A 122 -16.00 3.99 3.64
C PRO A 122 -16.13 4.05 5.16
N GLU A 123 -17.27 3.65 5.71
CA GLU A 123 -17.52 3.66 7.15
C GLU A 123 -16.59 2.69 7.89
N ALA A 124 -16.36 1.51 7.32
CA ALA A 124 -15.45 0.54 7.91
C ALA A 124 -13.99 1.06 7.94
N LEU A 125 -13.56 1.78 6.90
CA LEU A 125 -12.24 2.39 6.86
C LEU A 125 -12.10 3.53 7.87
N ASP A 126 -13.13 4.36 8.05
CA ASP A 126 -13.14 5.42 9.06
C ASP A 126 -13.06 4.85 10.48
N ARG A 127 -13.88 3.83 10.79
CA ARG A 127 -13.84 3.16 12.10
C ARG A 127 -12.47 2.54 12.36
N LEU A 128 -11.86 1.96 11.35
CA LEU A 128 -10.54 1.37 11.45
C LEU A 128 -9.46 2.41 11.77
N CYS A 129 -9.48 3.56 11.07
CA CYS A 129 -8.57 4.66 11.35
C CYS A 129 -8.75 5.21 12.77
N ALA A 130 -10.01 5.37 13.21
CA ALA A 130 -10.32 5.85 14.54
C ALA A 130 -9.81 4.89 15.62
N GLU A 131 -10.01 3.59 15.44
CA GLU A 131 -9.55 2.57 16.39
C GLU A 131 -8.02 2.47 16.42
N TYR A 132 -7.37 2.55 15.27
CA TYR A 132 -5.91 2.62 15.20
C TYR A 132 -5.37 3.80 16.02
N ASN A 133 -5.89 5.00 15.78
CA ASN A 133 -5.44 6.19 16.48
C ASN A 133 -5.71 6.10 18.00
N ARG A 134 -6.83 5.50 18.40
CA ARG A 134 -7.15 5.25 19.81
C ARG A 134 -6.13 4.34 20.49
N VAL A 135 -5.85 3.20 19.86
CA VAL A 135 -4.95 2.16 20.41
C VAL A 135 -3.51 2.66 20.49
N ILE A 136 -3.03 3.33 19.44
CA ILE A 136 -1.67 3.90 19.43
C ILE A 136 -1.56 5.05 20.44
N GLY A 137 -2.57 5.92 20.53
CA GLY A 137 -2.57 7.05 21.45
C GLY A 137 -2.57 6.64 22.91
N ASN A 138 -3.17 5.51 23.24
CA ASN A 138 -3.20 4.97 24.61
C ASN A 138 -1.93 4.18 24.99
N GLY A 139 -1.12 3.78 24.02
CA GLY A 139 0.05 2.94 24.27
C GLY A 139 -0.27 1.52 24.77
N GLU A 140 -1.51 1.06 24.56
CA GLU A 140 -2.00 -0.23 25.08
C GLU A 140 -1.45 -1.44 24.34
N VAL A 141 -1.10 -1.28 23.06
CA VAL A 141 -0.69 -2.37 22.17
C VAL A 141 0.55 -1.96 21.38
N GLU A 142 1.43 -2.93 21.21
CA GLU A 142 2.61 -2.75 20.36
C GLU A 142 2.20 -2.37 18.92
N PRO A 143 2.73 -1.28 18.33
CA PRO A 143 2.34 -0.79 17.00
C PRO A 143 2.38 -1.86 15.91
N LEU A 144 3.36 -2.77 15.93
CA LEU A 144 3.48 -3.86 14.96
C LEU A 144 2.30 -4.83 15.00
N ILE A 145 1.76 -5.12 16.20
CA ILE A 145 0.57 -5.97 16.35
C ILE A 145 -0.65 -5.26 15.80
N THR A 146 -0.80 -3.97 16.11
CA THR A 146 -1.91 -3.15 15.60
C THR A 146 -1.94 -3.12 14.08
N ILE A 147 -0.78 -2.97 13.43
CA ILE A 147 -0.65 -2.99 11.97
C ILE A 147 -1.04 -4.36 11.39
N ALA A 148 -0.59 -5.45 12.02
CA ALA A 148 -0.94 -6.80 11.55
C ALA A 148 -2.45 -7.06 11.63
N VAL A 149 -3.11 -6.62 12.70
CA VAL A 149 -4.57 -6.72 12.86
C VAL A 149 -5.29 -5.87 11.81
N LEU A 150 -4.85 -4.63 11.60
CA LEU A 150 -5.38 -3.74 10.57
C LEU A 150 -5.29 -4.33 9.17
N SER A 151 -4.13 -4.87 8.83
CA SER A 151 -3.90 -5.50 7.52
C SER A 151 -4.82 -6.69 7.27
N ASN A 152 -5.18 -7.41 8.32
CA ASN A 152 -6.04 -8.60 8.24
C ASN A 152 -7.53 -8.25 8.26
N THR A 153 -7.92 -7.17 8.91
CA THR A 153 -9.33 -6.75 9.04
C THR A 153 -9.80 -5.96 7.81
N CYS A 154 -8.90 -5.23 7.17
CA CYS A 154 -9.19 -4.52 5.94
C CYS A 154 -9.22 -5.46 4.73
N SER A 155 -10.42 -5.84 4.33
CA SER A 155 -10.70 -6.36 2.98
C SER A 155 -10.63 -5.27 1.88
N VAL A 156 -9.97 -4.16 2.13
CA VAL A 156 -9.43 -3.27 1.09
C VAL A 156 -8.35 -4.06 0.38
N PRO A 157 -8.11 -3.89 -0.94
CA PRO A 157 -7.05 -4.63 -1.63
C PRO A 157 -5.81 -4.63 -0.74
N SER A 158 -5.53 -5.79 -0.17
CA SER A 158 -4.60 -6.00 0.95
C SER A 158 -3.19 -5.48 0.65
N SER A 159 -2.88 -5.35 -0.63
CA SER A 159 -1.63 -4.82 -1.13
C SER A 159 -1.36 -3.39 -0.69
N LEU A 160 -2.33 -2.49 -0.77
CA LEU A 160 -2.08 -1.07 -0.54
C LEU A 160 -1.93 -0.72 0.94
N LEU A 161 -2.88 -1.12 1.78
CA LEU A 161 -2.84 -0.84 3.23
C LEU A 161 -1.66 -1.54 3.89
N THR A 162 -1.41 -2.79 3.53
CA THR A 162 -0.23 -3.53 3.99
C THR A 162 1.06 -2.85 3.54
N ARG A 163 1.12 -2.31 2.33
CA ARG A 163 2.27 -1.57 1.82
C ARG A 163 2.46 -0.22 2.53
N ILE A 164 1.40 0.54 2.74
CA ILE A 164 1.45 1.84 3.42
C ILE A 164 1.78 1.65 4.90
N LEU A 165 1.05 0.79 5.60
CA LEU A 165 1.18 0.63 7.05
C LEU A 165 2.51 -0.02 7.48
N LYS A 166 3.07 -0.94 6.70
CA LYS A 166 4.40 -1.51 6.98
C LYS A 166 5.53 -0.48 6.96
N ASN A 167 5.34 0.65 6.28
CA ASN A 167 6.37 1.68 6.17
C ASN A 167 6.18 2.83 7.16
N VAL A 168 5.01 2.97 7.79
CA VAL A 168 4.72 3.99 8.82
C VAL A 168 5.22 3.56 10.21
N SER A 169 5.53 2.28 10.42
CA SER A 169 5.88 1.72 11.74
C SER A 169 7.39 1.60 12.00
N ARG A 170 8.22 2.28 11.24
CA ARG A 170 9.67 2.38 11.50
C ARG A 170 10.09 3.80 11.81
#